data_1bfe3b05e53138d17834fd025c2bc46c
#
_entry.id   1bfe3b05e53138d17834fd025c2bc46c
#
_cell.length_a   1.000
_cell.length_b   1.000
_cell.length_c   1.000
_cell.angle_alpha   90.00
_cell.angle_beta   90.00
_cell.angle_gamma   90.00
#
_symmetry.space_group_name_H-M   'P 1'
#
loop_
_entity.id
_entity.type
_entity.pdbx_description
1 polymer ?
#
loop_
_entity_poly.entity_id
_entity_poly.type
_entity_poly.pdbx_seq_one_letter_code
_entity_poly.pdbx_strand_id
1 'polypeptide(L)'
;MTRTPVGAAGAAPDEEPGAEAFGAWLLERLAAYLGRPIGPDTPFAEAGLDSVAALGLYGDIEEKYGPLIDPTDIQLYPTARELARFLALRTPRPLNRRSRVRAAFVFTGQGCQHPHLTSGLYLHSTGYRGHLEEAADALVPFLGGRSVVELILSGDPAVHQTAFTQPVLFAIGYALARMLEESGALPVAVAGHGVGEYAAAVVGGALPLHDAARLVALRGAFMQHLPAGGGMLATGATAERATEAAAGEPDVSVSAYNANRATVLSGGLPGLERVAGRLAADGVACRYLRVAHAFQSPLMEPVVPRFAAVARRVPGGSPRLPFYSTVTGAAADGPLDAAYWTRQITEPVRFADAVRHLVAEHRPTHLVEIGPRPVLLPFLRRLGGAEGPACLPVCRGPRTNAVDLAGVLSALEAGPFAGALAA
;
A
#
# COMPACT_ATOMS: atom_id res chain seq x y z
N MET A 1 38.26 18.62 61.43
CA MET A 1 37.66 17.38 60.95
C MET A 1 37.12 17.61 59.56
N THR A 2 37.95 17.32 58.59
CA THR A 2 37.76 17.53 57.16
C THR A 2 37.18 16.26 56.56
N ARG A 3 36.01 16.34 55.94
CA ARG A 3 35.43 15.27 55.12
C ARG A 3 35.75 15.50 53.65
N THR A 4 36.48 14.58 53.11
CA THR A 4 36.77 14.46 51.64
C THR A 4 35.53 13.97 50.92
N PRO A 5 35.13 14.50 49.75
CA PRO A 5 34.11 13.92 48.92
C PRO A 5 34.69 12.78 48.08
N VAL A 6 33.99 11.63 48.10
CA VAL A 6 34.24 10.48 47.23
C VAL A 6 33.83 10.87 45.82
N GLY A 7 34.78 10.84 44.90
CA GLY A 7 34.54 11.06 43.48
C GLY A 7 33.72 9.90 42.87
N ALA A 8 32.61 10.23 42.23
CA ALA A 8 31.91 9.33 41.32
C ALA A 8 32.79 9.21 40.06
N ALA A 9 33.28 8.01 39.82
CA ALA A 9 33.89 7.66 38.55
C ALA A 9 32.79 7.70 37.46
N GLY A 10 32.87 8.67 36.57
CA GLY A 10 32.08 8.69 35.35
C GLY A 10 32.49 7.51 34.45
N ALA A 11 31.56 6.68 34.10
CA ALA A 11 31.72 5.72 33.04
C ALA A 11 32.03 6.50 31.74
N ALA A 12 33.15 6.13 31.10
CA ALA A 12 33.48 6.65 29.77
C ALA A 12 32.37 6.27 28.78
N PRO A 13 32.06 7.12 27.81
CA PRO A 13 31.10 6.73 26.77
C PRO A 13 31.71 5.55 26.00
N ASP A 14 30.91 4.47 25.84
CA ASP A 14 31.28 3.33 25.01
C ASP A 14 31.68 3.84 23.61
N GLU A 15 32.94 3.57 23.21
CA GLU A 15 33.42 3.89 21.86
C GLU A 15 32.53 3.18 20.83
N GLU A 16 32.03 3.93 19.82
CA GLU A 16 31.26 3.37 18.72
C GLU A 16 32.09 2.26 18.04
N PRO A 17 31.50 1.05 17.84
CA PRO A 17 32.25 -0.06 17.24
C PRO A 17 32.63 0.27 15.80
N GLY A 18 33.90 0.20 15.46
CA GLY A 18 34.39 0.35 14.08
C GLY A 18 33.96 -0.81 13.19
N ALA A 19 34.07 -0.67 11.87
CA ALA A 19 33.65 -1.68 10.87
C ALA A 19 34.27 -3.08 11.14
N GLU A 20 35.46 -3.18 11.73
CA GLU A 20 36.06 -4.45 12.10
C GLU A 20 35.32 -5.14 13.24
N ALA A 21 34.92 -4.38 14.26
CA ALA A 21 34.15 -4.93 15.39
C ALA A 21 32.74 -5.38 14.96
N PHE A 22 32.08 -4.61 14.10
CA PHE A 22 30.82 -5.04 13.48
C PHE A 22 31.00 -6.30 12.62
N GLY A 23 32.07 -6.38 11.82
CA GLY A 23 32.38 -7.53 10.98
C GLY A 23 32.63 -8.81 11.77
N ALA A 24 33.41 -8.74 12.84
CA ALA A 24 33.68 -9.87 13.72
C ALA A 24 32.39 -10.40 14.37
N TRP A 25 31.56 -9.51 14.89
CA TRP A 25 30.30 -9.84 15.52
C TRP A 25 29.27 -10.43 14.51
N LEU A 26 29.16 -9.86 13.31
CA LEU A 26 28.30 -10.38 12.24
C LEU A 26 28.67 -11.80 11.85
N LEU A 27 29.98 -12.08 11.70
CA LEU A 27 30.47 -13.43 11.35
C LEU A 27 30.14 -14.47 12.43
N GLU A 28 30.25 -14.07 13.71
CA GLU A 28 29.85 -14.92 14.84
C GLU A 28 28.36 -15.26 14.80
N ARG A 29 27.49 -14.24 14.60
CA ARG A 29 26.05 -14.45 14.51
C ARG A 29 25.64 -15.27 13.29
N LEU A 30 26.23 -14.98 12.14
CA LEU A 30 26.00 -15.74 10.90
C LEU A 30 26.41 -17.21 11.06
N ALA A 31 27.54 -17.49 11.73
CA ALA A 31 27.96 -18.85 12.03
C ALA A 31 26.94 -19.60 12.91
N ALA A 32 26.32 -18.90 13.87
CA ALA A 32 25.27 -19.48 14.71
C ALA A 32 24.01 -19.83 13.92
N TYR A 33 23.56 -18.96 13.00
CA TYR A 33 22.39 -19.23 12.15
C TYR A 33 22.65 -20.32 11.09
N LEU A 34 23.86 -20.36 10.53
CA LEU A 34 24.21 -21.26 9.43
C LEU A 34 24.77 -22.62 9.92
N GLY A 35 25.04 -22.76 11.22
CA GLY A 35 25.67 -23.94 11.81
C GLY A 35 27.13 -24.17 11.36
N ARG A 36 27.74 -23.19 10.66
CA ARG A 36 29.12 -23.21 10.17
C ARG A 36 29.69 -21.80 9.99
N PRO A 37 30.99 -21.61 10.15
CA PRO A 37 31.62 -20.33 9.86
C PRO A 37 31.60 -20.02 8.36
N ILE A 38 31.51 -18.72 8.03
CA ILE A 38 31.60 -18.20 6.66
C ILE A 38 32.68 -17.11 6.57
N GLY A 39 33.18 -16.86 5.36
CA GLY A 39 34.12 -15.79 5.10
C GLY A 39 33.42 -14.42 5.07
N PRO A 40 34.17 -13.31 5.34
CA PRO A 40 33.61 -11.96 5.38
C PRO A 40 33.07 -11.50 4.02
N ASP A 41 33.53 -12.04 2.92
CA ASP A 41 33.14 -11.72 1.55
C ASP A 41 32.22 -12.76 0.93
N THR A 42 31.79 -13.76 1.69
CA THR A 42 30.86 -14.78 1.20
C THR A 42 29.45 -14.19 1.10
N PRO A 43 28.80 -14.20 -0.09
CA PRO A 43 27.43 -13.74 -0.23
C PRO A 43 26.47 -14.54 0.66
N PHE A 44 25.60 -13.88 1.38
CA PHE A 44 24.63 -14.51 2.30
C PHE A 44 23.76 -15.57 1.62
N ALA A 45 23.33 -15.31 0.37
CA ALA A 45 22.55 -16.25 -0.41
C ALA A 45 23.33 -17.53 -0.73
N GLU A 46 24.63 -17.44 -1.06
CA GLU A 46 25.49 -18.58 -1.32
C GLU A 46 25.87 -19.33 -0.03
N ALA A 47 25.91 -18.61 1.09
CA ALA A 47 26.13 -19.17 2.40
C ALA A 47 24.94 -20.00 2.89
N GLY A 48 23.73 -19.80 2.29
CA GLY A 48 22.50 -20.47 2.68
C GLY A 48 21.73 -19.71 3.76
N LEU A 49 21.97 -18.40 3.92
CA LEU A 49 21.18 -17.55 4.81
C LEU A 49 19.77 -17.42 4.22
N ASP A 50 18.82 -18.12 4.81
CA ASP A 50 17.41 -18.02 4.43
C ASP A 50 16.76 -16.75 5.02
N SER A 51 15.52 -16.51 4.64
CA SER A 51 14.78 -15.31 5.06
C SER A 51 14.52 -15.27 6.57
N VAL A 52 14.42 -16.43 7.23
CA VAL A 52 14.19 -16.50 8.69
C VAL A 52 15.47 -16.13 9.45
N ALA A 53 16.60 -16.69 9.01
CA ALA A 53 17.90 -16.38 9.58
C ALA A 53 18.32 -14.93 9.30
N ALA A 54 17.98 -14.38 8.13
CA ALA A 54 18.21 -12.95 7.83
C ALA A 54 17.39 -12.03 8.75
N LEU A 55 16.13 -12.38 9.05
CA LEU A 55 15.31 -11.62 9.99
C LEU A 55 15.82 -11.76 11.42
N GLY A 56 16.29 -12.94 11.83
CA GLY A 56 16.94 -13.15 13.11
C GLY A 56 18.20 -12.28 13.25
N LEU A 57 19.04 -12.23 12.21
CA LEU A 57 20.22 -11.37 12.17
C LEU A 57 19.86 -9.88 12.28
N TYR A 58 18.78 -9.45 11.59
CA TYR A 58 18.26 -8.09 11.72
C TYR A 58 17.86 -7.78 13.17
N GLY A 59 17.09 -8.67 13.82
CA GLY A 59 16.68 -8.52 15.21
C GLY A 59 17.87 -8.45 16.17
N ASP A 60 18.91 -9.28 15.96
CA ASP A 60 20.13 -9.25 16.77
C ASP A 60 20.91 -7.93 16.62
N ILE A 61 20.91 -7.35 15.40
CA ILE A 61 21.53 -6.04 15.14
C ILE A 61 20.76 -4.94 15.89
N GLU A 62 19.44 -4.94 15.80
CA GLU A 62 18.60 -3.95 16.50
C GLU A 62 18.71 -4.08 18.03
N GLU A 63 18.72 -5.29 18.57
CA GLU A 63 18.85 -5.54 20.00
C GLU A 63 20.18 -5.00 20.54
N LYS A 64 21.26 -5.23 19.80
CA LYS A 64 22.62 -4.91 20.28
C LYS A 64 23.00 -3.46 20.03
N TYR A 65 22.64 -2.92 18.87
CA TYR A 65 23.15 -1.63 18.39
C TYR A 65 22.06 -0.58 18.18
N GLY A 66 20.79 -0.94 18.37
CA GLY A 66 19.63 -0.10 18.06
C GLY A 66 19.27 -0.11 16.57
N PRO A 67 18.26 0.67 16.14
CA PRO A 67 17.74 0.66 14.79
C PRO A 67 18.69 1.34 13.80
N LEU A 68 19.79 0.68 13.46
CA LEU A 68 20.80 1.16 12.54
C LEU A 68 20.49 0.87 11.07
N ILE A 69 19.70 -0.16 10.80
CA ILE A 69 19.41 -0.65 9.44
C ILE A 69 17.91 -0.94 9.26
N ASP A 70 17.50 -1.01 8.01
CA ASP A 70 16.21 -1.58 7.61
C ASP A 70 16.38 -3.07 7.23
N PRO A 71 15.36 -3.93 7.37
CA PRO A 71 15.46 -5.35 6.99
C PRO A 71 15.94 -5.58 5.56
N THR A 72 15.68 -4.64 4.66
CA THR A 72 16.13 -4.67 3.26
C THR A 72 17.61 -4.40 3.08
N ASP A 73 18.27 -3.79 4.07
CA ASP A 73 19.71 -3.48 3.99
C ASP A 73 20.55 -4.76 3.98
N ILE A 74 20.09 -5.84 4.63
CA ILE A 74 20.78 -7.16 4.59
C ILE A 74 20.85 -7.69 3.15
N GLN A 75 19.84 -7.40 2.32
CA GLN A 75 19.86 -7.79 0.90
C GLN A 75 20.68 -6.85 0.01
N LEU A 76 20.73 -5.56 0.39
CA LEU A 76 21.50 -4.54 -0.34
C LEU A 76 23.00 -4.65 -0.07
N TYR A 77 23.38 -5.14 1.12
CA TYR A 77 24.77 -5.38 1.54
C TYR A 77 24.96 -6.87 1.78
N PRO A 78 25.09 -7.68 0.72
CA PRO A 78 24.93 -9.13 0.75
C PRO A 78 26.11 -9.89 1.36
N THR A 79 27.11 -9.24 1.91
CA THR A 79 28.25 -9.86 2.60
C THR A 79 28.46 -9.25 3.99
N ALA A 80 29.08 -10.01 4.91
CA ALA A 80 29.36 -9.51 6.25
C ALA A 80 30.25 -8.27 6.24
N ARG A 81 31.20 -8.18 5.30
CA ARG A 81 32.09 -7.01 5.13
C ARG A 81 31.32 -5.77 4.69
N GLU A 82 30.45 -5.89 3.69
CA GLU A 82 29.68 -4.75 3.18
C GLU A 82 28.68 -4.26 4.23
N LEU A 83 27.97 -5.17 4.89
CA LEU A 83 27.02 -4.86 5.95
C LEU A 83 27.72 -4.20 7.15
N ALA A 84 28.90 -4.70 7.55
CA ALA A 84 29.70 -4.10 8.63
C ALA A 84 30.16 -2.67 8.32
N ARG A 85 30.61 -2.42 7.09
CA ARG A 85 30.97 -1.07 6.65
C ARG A 85 29.79 -0.13 6.65
N PHE A 86 28.65 -0.62 6.21
CA PHE A 86 27.41 0.14 6.21
C PHE A 86 26.95 0.50 7.63
N LEU A 87 26.97 -0.46 8.56
CA LEU A 87 26.66 -0.23 9.97
C LEU A 87 27.59 0.82 10.61
N ALA A 88 28.89 0.75 10.32
CA ALA A 88 29.88 1.68 10.87
C ALA A 88 29.70 3.13 10.38
N LEU A 89 29.00 3.34 9.27
CA LEU A 89 28.70 4.68 8.73
C LEU A 89 27.38 5.25 9.28
N ARG A 90 26.62 4.45 10.02
CA ARG A 90 25.34 4.88 10.60
C ARG A 90 25.53 5.29 12.05
N THR A 91 25.30 6.56 12.33
CA THR A 91 25.12 7.01 13.72
C THR A 91 23.86 6.37 14.29
N PRO A 92 23.88 5.84 15.54
CA PRO A 92 22.67 5.37 16.20
C PRO A 92 21.63 6.48 16.17
N ARG A 93 20.50 6.26 15.52
CA ARG A 93 19.36 7.17 15.68
C ARG A 93 18.98 7.12 17.15
N PRO A 94 19.05 8.24 17.90
CA PRO A 94 18.59 8.23 19.27
C PRO A 94 17.16 7.71 19.26
N LEU A 95 16.88 6.64 20.02
CA LEU A 95 15.53 6.16 20.26
C LEU A 95 14.75 7.32 20.87
N ASN A 96 14.10 8.09 20.01
CA ASN A 96 13.21 9.16 20.45
C ASN A 96 11.96 8.49 21.02
N ARG A 97 12.01 8.09 22.28
CA ARG A 97 10.92 7.42 23.05
C ARG A 97 9.60 8.19 23.03
N ARG A 98 9.47 9.25 22.23
CA ARG A 98 8.28 10.11 22.13
C ARG A 98 7.65 10.20 20.75
N SER A 99 8.24 9.70 19.68
CA SER A 99 7.54 9.66 18.39
C SER A 99 6.83 8.34 18.24
N ARG A 100 5.60 8.29 18.79
CA ARG A 100 4.67 7.20 18.54
C ARG A 100 4.43 7.14 17.02
N VAL A 101 4.66 6.01 16.40
CA VAL A 101 4.34 5.82 14.98
C VAL A 101 2.88 6.17 14.75
N ARG A 102 2.64 7.03 13.77
CA ARG A 102 1.32 7.47 13.34
C ARG A 102 1.16 7.04 11.89
N ALA A 103 0.64 5.85 11.67
CA ALA A 103 0.43 5.32 10.33
C ALA A 103 -0.90 5.82 9.74
N ALA A 104 -0.93 6.22 8.48
CA ALA A 104 -2.17 6.37 7.72
C ALA A 104 -2.20 5.32 6.60
N PHE A 105 -3.33 4.65 6.43
CA PHE A 105 -3.48 3.58 5.44
C PHE A 105 -4.06 4.13 4.13
N VAL A 106 -3.40 3.82 3.03
CA VAL A 106 -3.79 4.27 1.68
C VAL A 106 -4.01 3.04 0.80
N PHE A 107 -5.26 2.79 0.45
CA PHE A 107 -5.67 1.58 -0.27
C PHE A 107 -5.56 1.77 -1.78
N THR A 108 -4.95 0.78 -2.45
CA THR A 108 -4.79 0.79 -3.90
C THR A 108 -6.10 0.57 -4.63
N GLY A 109 -6.23 1.17 -5.80
CA GLY A 109 -7.31 0.92 -6.75
C GLY A 109 -6.95 -0.09 -7.83
N GLN A 110 -7.78 -0.17 -8.87
CA GLN A 110 -7.56 -1.01 -10.04
C GLN A 110 -6.29 -0.58 -10.79
N GLY A 111 -5.52 -1.57 -11.29
CA GLY A 111 -4.22 -1.37 -11.95
C GLY A 111 -3.05 -2.02 -11.21
N CYS A 112 -3.24 -2.41 -9.94
CA CYS A 112 -2.23 -3.14 -9.16
C CYS A 112 -2.40 -4.68 -9.21
N GLN A 113 -3.45 -5.20 -9.87
CA GLN A 113 -3.66 -6.63 -10.02
C GLN A 113 -2.61 -7.28 -10.93
N HIS A 114 -2.27 -8.51 -10.60
CA HIS A 114 -1.36 -9.37 -11.36
C HIS A 114 -1.67 -10.85 -11.04
N PRO A 115 -1.22 -11.82 -11.87
CA PRO A 115 -1.34 -13.23 -11.53
C PRO A 115 -0.69 -13.55 -10.18
N HIS A 116 -1.29 -14.46 -9.43
CA HIS A 116 -0.84 -14.91 -8.10
C HIS A 116 -0.80 -13.83 -6.99
N LEU A 117 -1.20 -12.59 -7.26
CA LEU A 117 -1.37 -11.50 -6.29
C LEU A 117 -0.63 -11.73 -4.96
N THR A 118 -1.37 -12.00 -3.88
CA THR A 118 -0.87 -12.22 -2.51
C THR A 118 -0.82 -13.70 -2.12
N SER A 119 -0.67 -14.62 -3.08
CA SER A 119 -0.66 -16.07 -2.84
C SER A 119 0.41 -16.50 -1.82
N GLY A 120 1.59 -15.86 -1.84
CA GLY A 120 2.64 -16.13 -0.86
C GLY A 120 2.20 -15.81 0.58
N LEU A 121 1.51 -14.69 0.81
CA LEU A 121 0.96 -14.36 2.12
C LEU A 121 -0.15 -15.33 2.54
N TYR A 122 -1.03 -15.71 1.62
CA TYR A 122 -2.10 -16.67 1.91
C TYR A 122 -1.54 -18.01 2.37
N LEU A 123 -0.47 -18.49 1.76
CA LEU A 123 0.14 -19.77 2.11
C LEU A 123 0.90 -19.74 3.45
N HIS A 124 1.52 -18.61 3.79
CA HIS A 124 2.48 -18.52 4.89
C HIS A 124 2.08 -17.59 6.04
N SER A 125 0.90 -16.95 6.00
CA SER A 125 0.39 -16.10 7.07
C SER A 125 -1.05 -16.50 7.43
N THR A 126 -1.23 -17.15 8.57
CA THR A 126 -2.54 -17.61 9.05
C THR A 126 -3.51 -16.46 9.30
N GLY A 127 -3.04 -15.33 9.84
CA GLY A 127 -3.87 -14.16 10.07
C GLY A 127 -4.32 -13.51 8.77
N TYR A 128 -3.42 -13.30 7.82
CA TYR A 128 -3.80 -12.79 6.49
C TYR A 128 -4.83 -13.73 5.82
N ARG A 129 -4.58 -15.04 5.88
CA ARG A 129 -5.48 -16.07 5.32
C ARG A 129 -6.88 -15.96 5.91
N GLY A 130 -7.00 -15.91 7.25
CA GLY A 130 -8.30 -15.83 7.92
C GLY A 130 -9.11 -14.61 7.48
N HIS A 131 -8.50 -13.43 7.40
CA HIS A 131 -9.19 -12.22 6.93
C HIS A 131 -9.49 -12.24 5.44
N LEU A 132 -8.64 -12.87 4.61
CA LEU A 132 -8.93 -13.01 3.20
C LEU A 132 -10.12 -13.95 2.96
N GLU A 133 -10.19 -15.06 3.70
CA GLU A 133 -11.31 -16.00 3.65
C GLU A 133 -12.61 -15.34 4.14
N GLU A 134 -12.57 -14.57 5.21
CA GLU A 134 -13.72 -13.79 5.70
C GLU A 134 -14.27 -12.83 4.63
N ALA A 135 -13.39 -12.09 3.94
CA ALA A 135 -13.78 -11.22 2.85
C ALA A 135 -14.28 -11.99 1.62
N ALA A 136 -13.65 -13.13 1.32
CA ALA A 136 -14.05 -14.00 0.23
C ALA A 136 -15.45 -14.59 0.46
N ASP A 137 -15.75 -15.03 1.66
CA ASP A 137 -17.08 -15.55 2.04
C ASP A 137 -18.16 -14.46 1.90
N ALA A 138 -17.87 -13.23 2.29
CA ALA A 138 -18.79 -12.11 2.09
C ALA A 138 -19.06 -11.82 0.60
N LEU A 139 -18.15 -12.16 -0.30
CA LEU A 139 -18.23 -11.96 -1.74
C LEU A 139 -18.93 -13.12 -2.49
N VAL A 140 -18.93 -14.35 -1.94
CA VAL A 140 -19.50 -15.55 -2.57
C VAL A 140 -20.87 -15.32 -3.23
N PRO A 141 -21.86 -14.65 -2.59
CA PRO A 141 -23.18 -14.49 -3.17
C PRO A 141 -23.21 -13.67 -4.47
N PHE A 142 -22.15 -12.93 -4.78
CA PHE A 142 -22.13 -11.93 -5.85
C PHE A 142 -21.19 -12.29 -7.01
N LEU A 143 -20.39 -13.36 -6.90
CA LEU A 143 -19.36 -13.73 -7.88
C LEU A 143 -19.75 -14.87 -8.83
N GLY A 144 -21.02 -15.26 -8.86
CA GLY A 144 -21.50 -16.29 -9.80
C GLY A 144 -20.80 -17.64 -9.66
N GLY A 145 -20.45 -18.04 -8.44
CA GLY A 145 -19.78 -19.30 -8.13
C GLY A 145 -18.25 -19.27 -8.24
N ARG A 146 -17.64 -18.11 -8.54
CA ARG A 146 -16.16 -17.96 -8.54
C ARG A 146 -15.66 -17.63 -7.14
N SER A 147 -14.53 -18.18 -6.78
CA SER A 147 -13.86 -17.90 -5.49
C SER A 147 -12.76 -16.87 -5.65
N VAL A 148 -12.72 -15.87 -4.78
CA VAL A 148 -11.62 -14.89 -4.69
C VAL A 148 -10.29 -15.61 -4.38
N VAL A 149 -10.31 -16.56 -3.46
CA VAL A 149 -9.12 -17.35 -3.08
C VAL A 149 -8.60 -18.15 -4.27
N GLU A 150 -9.51 -18.82 -5.02
CA GLU A 150 -9.13 -19.56 -6.21
C GLU A 150 -8.51 -18.65 -7.28
N LEU A 151 -9.08 -17.48 -7.55
CA LEU A 151 -8.55 -16.50 -8.50
C LEU A 151 -7.14 -16.04 -8.12
N ILE A 152 -6.86 -15.87 -6.82
CA ILE A 152 -5.54 -15.48 -6.32
C ILE A 152 -4.53 -16.62 -6.47
N LEU A 153 -4.89 -17.84 -6.04
CA LEU A 153 -3.96 -18.97 -5.99
C LEU A 153 -3.64 -19.55 -7.37
N SER A 154 -4.64 -19.66 -8.24
CA SER A 154 -4.45 -20.24 -9.58
C SER A 154 -3.72 -19.32 -10.55
N GLY A 155 -3.66 -18.00 -10.26
CA GLY A 155 -3.15 -17.02 -11.20
C GLY A 155 -4.04 -16.86 -12.43
N ASP A 156 -5.34 -17.14 -12.32
CA ASP A 156 -6.32 -17.07 -13.41
C ASP A 156 -6.33 -15.66 -14.05
N PRO A 157 -6.17 -15.56 -15.38
CA PRO A 157 -6.23 -14.29 -16.10
C PRO A 157 -7.56 -13.52 -15.89
N ALA A 158 -8.63 -14.18 -15.47
CA ALA A 158 -9.90 -13.55 -15.14
C ALA A 158 -9.75 -12.46 -14.05
N VAL A 159 -8.68 -12.49 -13.24
CA VAL A 159 -8.35 -11.42 -12.29
C VAL A 159 -8.20 -10.05 -12.95
N HIS A 160 -7.99 -9.98 -14.25
CA HIS A 160 -7.94 -8.74 -15.03
C HIS A 160 -9.32 -8.26 -15.52
N GLN A 161 -10.36 -9.09 -15.42
CA GLN A 161 -11.72 -8.68 -15.73
C GLN A 161 -12.28 -7.83 -14.58
N THR A 162 -12.87 -6.68 -14.91
CA THR A 162 -13.36 -5.71 -13.92
C THR A 162 -14.31 -6.32 -12.88
N ALA A 163 -15.15 -7.27 -13.30
CA ALA A 163 -16.07 -8.01 -12.43
C ALA A 163 -15.34 -8.78 -11.31
N PHE A 164 -14.10 -9.21 -11.52
CA PHE A 164 -13.29 -9.93 -10.54
C PHE A 164 -12.19 -9.06 -9.95
N THR A 165 -11.60 -8.15 -10.74
CA THR A 165 -10.54 -7.26 -10.25
C THR A 165 -10.97 -6.48 -9.01
N GLN A 166 -12.17 -5.87 -9.05
CA GLN A 166 -12.63 -5.02 -7.96
C GLN A 166 -12.88 -5.80 -6.66
N PRO A 167 -13.64 -6.93 -6.67
CA PRO A 167 -13.80 -7.76 -5.48
C PRO A 167 -12.49 -8.32 -4.93
N VAL A 168 -11.58 -8.79 -5.81
CA VAL A 168 -10.29 -9.33 -5.39
C VAL A 168 -9.43 -8.27 -4.71
N LEU A 169 -9.34 -7.07 -5.27
CA LEU A 169 -8.57 -5.97 -4.66
C LEU A 169 -9.19 -5.49 -3.34
N PHE A 170 -10.51 -5.47 -3.25
CA PHE A 170 -11.22 -5.18 -2.01
C PHE A 170 -10.88 -6.20 -0.92
N ALA A 171 -10.98 -7.51 -1.22
CA ALA A 171 -10.69 -8.56 -0.27
C ALA A 171 -9.22 -8.52 0.22
N ILE A 172 -8.27 -8.31 -0.71
CA ILE A 172 -6.85 -8.16 -0.37
C ILE A 172 -6.62 -6.93 0.50
N GLY A 173 -7.20 -5.77 0.14
CA GLY A 173 -7.07 -4.53 0.90
C GLY A 173 -7.60 -4.68 2.32
N TYR A 174 -8.80 -5.26 2.47
CA TYR A 174 -9.39 -5.59 3.76
C TYR A 174 -8.48 -6.50 4.59
N ALA A 175 -8.06 -7.64 4.02
CA ALA A 175 -7.27 -8.64 4.74
C ALA A 175 -5.92 -8.10 5.20
N LEU A 176 -5.22 -7.33 4.36
CA LEU A 176 -3.95 -6.71 4.72
C LEU A 176 -4.10 -5.70 5.86
N ALA A 177 -5.13 -4.86 5.80
CA ALA A 177 -5.37 -3.85 6.83
C ALA A 177 -5.75 -4.50 8.17
N ARG A 178 -6.67 -5.48 8.17
CA ARG A 178 -7.08 -6.19 9.40
C ARG A 178 -5.92 -6.90 10.06
N MET A 179 -5.07 -7.55 9.27
CA MET A 179 -3.86 -8.19 9.77
C MET A 179 -2.89 -7.18 10.41
N LEU A 180 -2.70 -5.99 9.81
CA LEU A 180 -1.88 -4.93 10.41
C LEU A 180 -2.50 -4.41 11.71
N GLU A 181 -3.82 -4.20 11.75
CA GLU A 181 -4.54 -3.76 12.95
C GLU A 181 -4.41 -4.78 14.10
N GLU A 182 -4.54 -6.08 13.82
CA GLU A 182 -4.35 -7.14 14.82
C GLU A 182 -2.91 -7.21 15.35
N SER A 183 -1.94 -6.82 14.53
CA SER A 183 -0.54 -6.69 14.95
C SER A 183 -0.26 -5.40 15.73
N GLY A 184 -1.27 -4.55 15.96
CA GLY A 184 -1.15 -3.30 16.72
C GLY A 184 -0.83 -2.07 15.86
N ALA A 185 -0.68 -2.20 14.54
CA ALA A 185 -0.52 -1.06 13.64
C ALA A 185 -1.88 -0.43 13.30
N LEU A 186 -2.38 0.42 14.19
CA LEU A 186 -3.68 1.09 14.03
C LEU A 186 -3.53 2.36 13.18
N PRO A 187 -4.36 2.56 12.14
CA PRO A 187 -4.29 3.77 11.33
C PRO A 187 -4.88 4.98 12.06
N VAL A 188 -4.23 6.15 11.90
CA VAL A 188 -4.77 7.44 12.37
C VAL A 188 -5.76 8.05 11.38
N ALA A 189 -5.71 7.63 10.13
CA ALA A 189 -6.60 8.02 9.04
C ALA A 189 -6.52 7.00 7.90
N VAL A 190 -7.55 6.97 7.07
CA VAL A 190 -7.62 6.10 5.89
C VAL A 190 -7.98 6.89 4.64
N ALA A 191 -7.45 6.47 3.49
CA ALA A 191 -7.83 6.96 2.17
C ALA A 191 -7.78 5.81 1.17
N GLY A 192 -8.55 5.87 0.09
CA GLY A 192 -8.54 4.85 -0.95
C GLY A 192 -8.49 5.47 -2.35
N HIS A 193 -7.79 4.85 -3.29
CA HIS A 193 -7.82 5.28 -4.69
C HIS A 193 -8.91 4.53 -5.45
N GLY A 194 -9.96 5.21 -5.89
CA GLY A 194 -11.06 4.60 -6.62
C GLY A 194 -11.70 3.43 -5.84
N VAL A 195 -11.66 2.21 -6.39
CA VAL A 195 -12.22 1.02 -5.70
C VAL A 195 -11.60 0.75 -4.33
N GLY A 196 -10.39 1.22 -4.06
CA GLY A 196 -9.74 1.12 -2.75
C GLY A 196 -10.52 1.81 -1.62
N GLU A 197 -11.40 2.75 -1.93
CA GLU A 197 -12.25 3.39 -0.92
C GLU A 197 -13.22 2.42 -0.23
N TYR A 198 -13.62 1.33 -0.88
CA TYR A 198 -14.49 0.33 -0.24
C TYR A 198 -13.81 -0.39 0.93
N ALA A 199 -12.55 -0.80 0.74
CA ALA A 199 -11.76 -1.37 1.85
C ALA A 199 -11.45 -0.31 2.92
N ALA A 200 -11.09 0.91 2.51
CA ALA A 200 -10.90 2.03 3.43
C ALA A 200 -12.17 2.34 4.26
N ALA A 201 -13.37 2.26 3.66
CA ALA A 201 -14.64 2.49 4.34
C ALA A 201 -14.97 1.40 5.37
N VAL A 202 -14.63 0.14 5.10
CA VAL A 202 -14.79 -0.95 6.09
C VAL A 202 -13.83 -0.76 7.25
N VAL A 203 -12.55 -0.52 6.98
CA VAL A 203 -11.53 -0.27 8.02
C VAL A 203 -11.84 1.01 8.80
N GLY A 204 -12.30 2.05 8.11
CA GLY A 204 -12.77 3.30 8.72
C GLY A 204 -14.08 3.17 9.50
N GLY A 205 -14.76 2.02 9.41
CA GLY A 205 -15.99 1.73 10.14
C GLY A 205 -17.25 2.41 9.59
N ALA A 206 -17.21 2.87 8.33
CA ALA A 206 -18.37 3.46 7.64
C ALA A 206 -19.27 2.42 6.97
N LEU A 207 -18.72 1.26 6.60
CA LEU A 207 -19.47 0.16 5.99
C LEU A 207 -19.19 -1.17 6.71
N PRO A 208 -20.22 -2.00 6.95
CA PRO A 208 -20.02 -3.41 7.27
C PRO A 208 -19.37 -4.15 6.10
N LEU A 209 -18.55 -5.17 6.38
CA LEU A 209 -17.84 -5.97 5.37
C LEU A 209 -18.79 -6.53 4.30
N HIS A 210 -19.92 -7.11 4.71
CA HIS A 210 -20.87 -7.72 3.78
C HIS A 210 -21.51 -6.69 2.83
N ASP A 211 -21.82 -5.49 3.32
CA ASP A 211 -22.40 -4.43 2.51
C ASP A 211 -21.38 -3.88 1.50
N ALA A 212 -20.13 -3.67 1.94
CA ALA A 212 -19.04 -3.27 1.04
C ALA A 212 -18.75 -4.34 -0.03
N ALA A 213 -18.75 -5.62 0.34
CA ALA A 213 -18.59 -6.75 -0.58
C ALA A 213 -19.68 -6.75 -1.65
N ARG A 214 -20.93 -6.55 -1.23
CA ARG A 214 -22.07 -6.43 -2.17
C ARG A 214 -21.90 -5.26 -3.13
N LEU A 215 -21.56 -4.08 -2.61
CA LEU A 215 -21.39 -2.88 -3.45
C LEU A 215 -20.26 -3.06 -4.46
N VAL A 216 -19.08 -3.49 -4.01
CA VAL A 216 -17.91 -3.60 -4.89
C VAL A 216 -18.06 -4.67 -5.95
N ALA A 217 -18.66 -5.82 -5.61
CA ALA A 217 -18.89 -6.90 -6.57
C ALA A 217 -19.90 -6.49 -7.65
N LEU A 218 -21.04 -5.89 -7.27
CA LEU A 218 -22.04 -5.44 -8.23
C LEU A 218 -21.55 -4.24 -9.06
N ARG A 219 -20.74 -3.34 -8.47
CA ARG A 219 -20.05 -2.28 -9.21
C ARG A 219 -19.17 -2.86 -10.31
N GLY A 220 -18.31 -3.81 -9.98
CA GLY A 220 -17.43 -4.48 -10.94
C GLY A 220 -18.22 -5.21 -12.02
N ALA A 221 -19.26 -5.95 -11.64
CA ALA A 221 -20.13 -6.68 -12.58
C ALA A 221 -20.86 -5.74 -13.55
N PHE A 222 -21.44 -4.64 -13.08
CA PHE A 222 -22.14 -3.69 -13.95
C PHE A 222 -21.18 -2.98 -14.91
N MET A 223 -20.00 -2.58 -14.45
CA MET A 223 -19.00 -1.96 -15.30
C MET A 223 -18.45 -2.92 -16.36
N GLN A 224 -18.31 -4.21 -16.03
CA GLN A 224 -17.83 -5.23 -16.97
C GLN A 224 -18.73 -5.38 -18.20
N HIS A 225 -20.03 -5.09 -18.06
CA HIS A 225 -21.02 -5.22 -19.14
C HIS A 225 -21.15 -3.96 -20.00
N LEU A 226 -20.38 -2.91 -19.73
CA LEU A 226 -20.37 -1.73 -20.58
C LEU A 226 -19.75 -2.03 -21.95
N PRO A 227 -20.15 -1.31 -23.00
CA PRO A 227 -19.55 -1.44 -24.32
C PRO A 227 -18.03 -1.25 -24.31
N ALA A 228 -17.33 -1.99 -25.14
CA ALA A 228 -15.92 -1.79 -25.39
C ALA A 228 -15.67 -0.47 -26.18
N GLY A 229 -14.41 -0.02 -26.21
CA GLY A 229 -14.00 1.17 -26.96
C GLY A 229 -13.65 2.39 -26.11
N GLY A 230 -13.81 2.26 -24.80
CA GLY A 230 -13.28 3.21 -23.83
C GLY A 230 -11.86 2.85 -23.36
N GLY A 231 -11.13 3.83 -22.82
CA GLY A 231 -9.78 3.65 -22.29
C GLY A 231 -9.37 4.74 -21.34
N MET A 232 -8.14 4.64 -20.83
CA MET A 232 -7.54 5.62 -19.94
C MET A 232 -6.12 5.96 -20.39
N LEU A 233 -5.74 7.24 -20.27
CA LEU A 233 -4.46 7.81 -20.67
C LEU A 233 -3.81 8.50 -19.47
N ALA A 234 -2.73 7.93 -18.95
CA ALA A 234 -1.89 8.59 -17.96
C ALA A 234 -0.98 9.61 -18.64
N THR A 235 -0.87 10.82 -18.09
CA THR A 235 -0.06 11.90 -18.64
C THR A 235 0.74 12.63 -17.57
N GLY A 236 1.91 13.16 -17.97
CA GLY A 236 2.72 14.09 -17.18
C GLY A 236 2.22 15.54 -17.19
N ALA A 237 1.03 15.80 -17.71
CA ALA A 237 0.40 17.11 -17.68
C ALA A 237 -0.09 17.50 -16.29
N THR A 238 -0.21 18.83 -16.03
CA THR A 238 -1.00 19.33 -14.91
C THR A 238 -2.50 19.13 -15.18
N ALA A 239 -3.33 19.28 -14.15
CA ALA A 239 -4.78 19.16 -14.27
C ALA A 239 -5.34 20.14 -15.31
N GLU A 240 -4.90 21.40 -15.26
CA GLU A 240 -5.32 22.47 -16.17
C GLU A 240 -4.95 22.12 -17.62
N ARG A 241 -3.69 21.73 -17.85
CA ARG A 241 -3.21 21.39 -19.20
C ARG A 241 -3.90 20.14 -19.76
N ALA A 242 -4.19 19.13 -18.91
CA ALA A 242 -4.93 17.94 -19.31
C ALA A 242 -6.39 18.31 -19.70
N THR A 243 -7.03 19.17 -18.93
CA THR A 243 -8.40 19.67 -19.21
C THR A 243 -8.44 20.47 -20.51
N GLU A 244 -7.49 21.38 -20.72
CA GLU A 244 -7.36 22.12 -21.99
C GLU A 244 -7.15 21.19 -23.19
N ALA A 245 -6.29 20.18 -23.05
CA ALA A 245 -6.05 19.22 -24.12
C ALA A 245 -7.29 18.37 -24.43
N ALA A 246 -8.16 18.11 -23.46
CA ALA A 246 -9.42 17.41 -23.63
C ALA A 246 -10.55 18.31 -24.17
N ALA A 247 -10.35 19.63 -24.21
CA ALA A 247 -11.37 20.55 -24.72
C ALA A 247 -11.77 20.19 -26.17
N GLY A 248 -13.08 20.13 -26.41
CA GLY A 248 -13.66 19.74 -27.70
C GLY A 248 -13.81 18.21 -27.90
N GLU A 249 -13.44 17.39 -26.93
CA GLU A 249 -13.70 15.95 -26.91
C GLU A 249 -14.80 15.62 -25.88
N PRO A 250 -16.07 15.55 -26.27
CA PRO A 250 -17.18 15.48 -25.30
C PRO A 250 -17.23 14.19 -24.49
N ASP A 251 -16.58 13.13 -24.96
CA ASP A 251 -16.49 11.82 -24.30
C ASP A 251 -15.19 11.62 -23.52
N VAL A 252 -14.30 12.64 -23.48
CA VAL A 252 -13.04 12.58 -22.73
C VAL A 252 -13.07 13.54 -21.56
N SER A 253 -12.72 13.05 -20.39
CA SER A 253 -12.64 13.85 -19.15
C SER A 253 -11.41 13.47 -18.31
N VAL A 254 -11.04 14.34 -17.38
CA VAL A 254 -10.05 13.98 -16.36
C VAL A 254 -10.68 12.99 -15.38
N SER A 255 -10.05 11.85 -15.20
CA SER A 255 -10.53 10.77 -14.33
C SER A 255 -9.75 10.65 -13.02
N ALA A 256 -8.51 11.14 -12.96
CA ALA A 256 -7.74 11.14 -11.71
C ALA A 256 -6.70 12.27 -11.67
N TYR A 257 -6.60 12.88 -10.50
CA TYR A 257 -5.57 13.85 -10.11
C TYR A 257 -4.65 13.19 -9.09
N ASN A 258 -3.57 12.52 -9.56
CA ASN A 258 -2.70 11.72 -8.70
C ASN A 258 -1.55 12.51 -8.08
N ALA A 259 -1.04 13.54 -8.77
CA ALA A 259 -0.04 14.50 -8.30
C ALA A 259 -0.03 15.71 -9.25
N ASN A 260 0.75 16.75 -8.95
CA ASN A 260 0.81 17.99 -9.77
C ASN A 260 1.05 17.74 -11.27
N ARG A 261 1.85 16.73 -11.62
CA ARG A 261 2.16 16.35 -13.01
C ARG A 261 1.92 14.85 -13.20
N ALA A 262 0.79 14.38 -12.73
CA ALA A 262 0.35 12.99 -12.85
C ALA A 262 -1.18 12.95 -12.91
N THR A 263 -1.70 13.24 -14.08
CA THR A 263 -3.14 13.29 -14.37
C THR A 263 -3.51 12.08 -15.24
N VAL A 264 -4.73 11.59 -15.09
CA VAL A 264 -5.27 10.53 -15.94
C VAL A 264 -6.51 11.05 -16.64
N LEU A 265 -6.57 10.86 -17.94
CA LEU A 265 -7.72 11.13 -18.79
C LEU A 265 -8.44 9.82 -19.10
N SER A 266 -9.76 9.87 -19.25
CA SER A 266 -10.60 8.71 -19.53
C SER A 266 -11.67 9.08 -20.54
N GLY A 267 -11.97 8.16 -21.48
CA GLY A 267 -12.95 8.42 -22.53
C GLY A 267 -12.87 7.44 -23.69
N GLY A 268 -13.52 7.76 -24.81
CA GLY A 268 -13.45 7.00 -26.04
C GLY A 268 -12.02 7.00 -26.63
N LEU A 269 -11.58 5.84 -27.13
CA LEU A 269 -10.21 5.69 -27.67
C LEU A 269 -9.89 6.71 -28.77
N PRO A 270 -10.77 7.03 -29.75
CA PRO A 270 -10.46 8.05 -30.76
C PRO A 270 -10.25 9.46 -30.18
N GLY A 271 -11.04 9.85 -29.15
CA GLY A 271 -10.88 11.12 -28.45
C GLY A 271 -9.56 11.17 -27.68
N LEU A 272 -9.24 10.09 -26.95
CA LEU A 272 -7.99 9.97 -26.21
C LEU A 272 -6.77 10.02 -27.12
N GLU A 273 -6.85 9.47 -28.33
CA GLU A 273 -5.74 9.52 -29.31
C GLU A 273 -5.47 10.97 -29.77
N ARG A 274 -6.53 11.76 -30.07
CA ARG A 274 -6.38 13.18 -30.40
C ARG A 274 -5.81 13.99 -29.25
N VAL A 275 -6.26 13.73 -28.03
CA VAL A 275 -5.72 14.37 -26.82
C VAL A 275 -4.25 14.01 -26.60
N ALA A 276 -3.89 12.74 -26.76
CA ALA A 276 -2.50 12.29 -26.67
C ALA A 276 -1.60 13.00 -27.69
N GLY A 277 -2.10 13.17 -28.94
CA GLY A 277 -1.39 13.92 -29.98
C GLY A 277 -1.16 15.40 -29.62
N ARG A 278 -2.17 16.08 -29.04
CA ARG A 278 -2.04 17.47 -28.56
C ARG A 278 -1.00 17.58 -27.44
N LEU A 279 -1.04 16.67 -26.47
CA LEU A 279 -0.09 16.66 -25.36
C LEU A 279 1.33 16.31 -25.82
N ALA A 280 1.48 15.38 -26.75
CA ALA A 280 2.77 15.01 -27.31
C ALA A 280 3.40 16.16 -28.10
N ALA A 281 2.62 16.98 -28.83
CA ALA A 281 3.09 18.17 -29.52
C ALA A 281 3.70 19.21 -28.54
N ASP A 282 3.25 19.23 -27.28
CA ASP A 282 3.80 20.05 -26.20
C ASP A 282 4.94 19.36 -25.43
N GLY A 283 5.43 18.21 -25.90
CA GLY A 283 6.48 17.44 -25.24
C GLY A 283 6.02 16.73 -23.95
N VAL A 284 4.71 16.59 -23.71
CA VAL A 284 4.18 15.92 -22.53
C VAL A 284 4.04 14.41 -22.77
N ALA A 285 4.70 13.61 -21.94
CA ALA A 285 4.63 12.15 -22.02
C ALA A 285 3.22 11.62 -21.69
N CYS A 286 2.75 10.68 -22.51
CA CYS A 286 1.48 10.00 -22.37
C CYS A 286 1.65 8.48 -22.44
N ARG A 287 0.83 7.74 -21.70
CA ARG A 287 0.81 6.28 -21.71
C ARG A 287 -0.60 5.74 -21.50
N TYR A 288 -1.08 4.91 -22.42
CA TYR A 288 -2.32 4.18 -22.24
C TYR A 288 -2.22 3.20 -21.07
N LEU A 289 -3.25 3.17 -20.24
CA LEU A 289 -3.37 2.21 -19.16
C LEU A 289 -4.00 0.91 -19.68
N ARG A 290 -3.61 -0.21 -19.11
CA ARG A 290 -4.18 -1.53 -19.43
C ARG A 290 -5.47 -1.73 -18.64
N VAL A 291 -6.54 -1.11 -19.12
CA VAL A 291 -7.89 -1.18 -18.54
C VAL A 291 -8.90 -1.51 -19.64
N ALA A 292 -10.02 -2.13 -19.27
CA ALA A 292 -11.06 -2.54 -20.22
C ALA A 292 -12.05 -1.40 -20.56
N HIS A 293 -12.14 -0.39 -19.70
CA HIS A 293 -13.19 0.63 -19.80
C HIS A 293 -12.65 2.01 -19.41
N ALA A 294 -13.39 3.06 -19.76
CA ALA A 294 -13.13 4.45 -19.43
C ALA A 294 -13.67 4.81 -18.03
N PHE A 295 -13.00 4.31 -16.98
CA PHE A 295 -13.44 4.57 -15.60
C PHE A 295 -13.44 6.07 -15.27
N GLN A 296 -14.36 6.50 -14.39
CA GLN A 296 -14.54 7.88 -13.95
C GLN A 296 -14.69 8.85 -15.15
N SER A 297 -15.57 8.51 -16.08
CA SER A 297 -15.92 9.33 -17.24
C SER A 297 -17.42 9.26 -17.50
N PRO A 298 -17.97 10.11 -18.39
CA PRO A 298 -19.36 10.03 -18.82
C PRO A 298 -19.76 8.65 -19.38
N LEU A 299 -18.80 7.89 -19.93
CA LEU A 299 -19.05 6.53 -20.43
C LEU A 299 -19.43 5.53 -19.32
N MET A 300 -19.28 5.91 -18.05
CA MET A 300 -19.77 5.13 -16.90
C MET A 300 -21.23 5.43 -16.53
N GLU A 301 -21.85 6.48 -17.06
CA GLU A 301 -23.22 6.88 -16.70
C GLU A 301 -24.26 5.77 -16.83
N PRO A 302 -24.21 4.85 -17.81
CA PRO A 302 -25.18 3.76 -17.91
C PRO A 302 -25.20 2.81 -16.71
N VAL A 303 -24.11 2.74 -15.92
CA VAL A 303 -24.04 1.94 -14.68
C VAL A 303 -24.78 2.61 -13.54
N VAL A 304 -24.86 3.93 -13.52
CA VAL A 304 -25.33 4.75 -12.39
C VAL A 304 -26.72 4.37 -11.89
N PRO A 305 -27.79 4.24 -12.72
CA PRO A 305 -29.13 3.95 -12.22
C PRO A 305 -29.21 2.57 -11.53
N ARG A 306 -28.56 1.55 -12.12
CA ARG A 306 -28.55 0.18 -11.59
C ARG A 306 -27.77 0.12 -10.27
N PHE A 307 -26.61 0.78 -10.23
CA PHE A 307 -25.79 0.82 -9.03
C PHE A 307 -26.47 1.62 -7.90
N ALA A 308 -27.08 2.76 -8.20
CA ALA A 308 -27.82 3.55 -7.23
C ALA A 308 -28.98 2.75 -6.59
N ALA A 309 -29.66 1.89 -7.35
CA ALA A 309 -30.69 1.02 -6.81
C ALA A 309 -30.15 -0.01 -5.80
N VAL A 310 -28.93 -0.48 -6.01
CA VAL A 310 -28.24 -1.36 -5.05
C VAL A 310 -27.75 -0.57 -3.84
N ALA A 311 -27.09 0.57 -4.06
CA ALA A 311 -26.51 1.40 -3.01
C ALA A 311 -27.56 1.92 -2.01
N ARG A 312 -28.78 2.26 -2.47
CA ARG A 312 -29.89 2.66 -1.59
C ARG A 312 -30.35 1.58 -0.61
N ARG A 313 -29.98 0.32 -0.83
CA ARG A 313 -30.28 -0.79 0.09
C ARG A 313 -29.21 -1.03 1.15
N VAL A 314 -28.12 -0.27 1.07
CA VAL A 314 -27.01 -0.32 2.02
C VAL A 314 -27.12 0.93 2.89
N PRO A 315 -27.24 0.79 4.22
CA PRO A 315 -27.23 1.92 5.12
C PRO A 315 -25.87 2.63 5.03
N GLY A 316 -25.88 3.92 4.71
CA GLY A 316 -24.68 4.74 4.79
C GLY A 316 -24.30 5.00 6.24
N GLY A 317 -23.03 4.77 6.58
CA GLY A 317 -22.48 5.07 7.90
C GLY A 317 -21.46 6.19 7.85
N SER A 318 -21.36 6.95 8.94
CA SER A 318 -20.26 7.89 9.12
C SER A 318 -18.99 7.14 9.55
N PRO A 319 -17.83 7.47 8.97
CA PRO A 319 -16.57 6.86 9.36
C PRO A 319 -16.25 7.10 10.85
N ARG A 320 -15.77 6.08 11.55
CA ARG A 320 -15.27 6.18 12.93
C ARG A 320 -13.81 6.62 12.98
N LEU A 321 -13.04 6.30 11.94
CA LEU A 321 -11.71 6.85 11.71
C LEU A 321 -11.81 7.95 10.65
N PRO A 322 -10.96 8.99 10.69
CA PRO A 322 -10.86 9.98 9.63
C PRO A 322 -10.69 9.32 8.26
N PHE A 323 -11.68 9.50 7.41
CA PHE A 323 -11.73 8.97 6.05
C PHE A 323 -11.55 10.12 5.05
N TYR A 324 -10.50 10.05 4.24
CA TYR A 324 -10.23 11.05 3.21
C TYR A 324 -10.77 10.57 1.87
N SER A 325 -11.87 11.20 1.48
CA SER A 325 -12.57 10.88 0.24
C SER A 325 -11.80 11.37 -0.98
N THR A 326 -11.60 10.49 -1.95
CA THR A 326 -11.08 10.89 -3.26
C THR A 326 -12.16 11.38 -4.21
N VAL A 327 -13.44 11.30 -3.85
CA VAL A 327 -14.54 11.96 -4.56
C VAL A 327 -14.54 13.47 -4.29
N THR A 328 -14.35 13.87 -3.02
CA THR A 328 -14.35 15.29 -2.63
C THR A 328 -12.95 15.89 -2.54
N GLY A 329 -11.91 15.06 -2.35
CA GLY A 329 -10.54 15.51 -2.10
C GLY A 329 -10.27 15.95 -0.65
N ALA A 330 -11.19 15.68 0.28
CA ALA A 330 -11.14 16.13 1.68
C ALA A 330 -11.63 15.05 2.63
N ALA A 331 -11.53 15.30 3.94
CA ALA A 331 -12.12 14.44 4.95
C ALA A 331 -13.64 14.33 4.73
N ALA A 332 -14.19 13.14 4.91
CA ALA A 332 -15.64 12.96 4.88
C ALA A 332 -16.26 13.58 6.13
N ASP A 333 -17.22 14.45 5.93
CA ASP A 333 -17.95 15.18 6.98
C ASP A 333 -19.32 14.59 7.29
N GLY A 334 -19.68 13.47 6.65
CA GLY A 334 -20.97 12.81 6.78
C GLY A 334 -20.93 11.32 6.41
N PRO A 335 -22.11 10.70 6.33
CA PRO A 335 -22.21 9.28 6.00
C PRO A 335 -21.80 9.01 4.54
N LEU A 336 -21.13 7.87 4.33
CA LEU A 336 -20.84 7.36 2.99
C LEU A 336 -22.07 6.60 2.47
N ASP A 337 -23.07 7.37 2.05
CA ASP A 337 -24.36 6.87 1.64
C ASP A 337 -24.44 6.48 0.14
N ALA A 338 -25.65 6.16 -0.33
CA ALA A 338 -25.88 5.80 -1.73
C ALA A 338 -25.51 6.92 -2.72
N ALA A 339 -25.67 8.19 -2.34
CA ALA A 339 -25.29 9.32 -3.18
C ALA A 339 -23.77 9.42 -3.33
N TYR A 340 -23.05 9.22 -2.23
CA TYR A 340 -21.58 9.15 -2.23
C TYR A 340 -21.06 8.07 -3.17
N TRP A 341 -21.51 6.82 -2.99
CA TRP A 341 -21.05 5.68 -3.80
C TRP A 341 -21.46 5.78 -5.26
N THR A 342 -22.57 6.43 -5.54
CA THR A 342 -23.03 6.68 -6.91
C THR A 342 -22.14 7.73 -7.61
N ARG A 343 -21.80 8.81 -6.93
CA ARG A 343 -20.87 9.84 -7.44
C ARG A 343 -19.50 9.27 -7.75
N GLN A 344 -19.00 8.36 -6.92
CA GLN A 344 -17.69 7.71 -7.10
C GLN A 344 -17.54 6.96 -8.44
N ILE A 345 -18.63 6.64 -9.13
CA ILE A 345 -18.59 5.94 -10.42
C ILE A 345 -18.11 6.85 -11.54
N THR A 346 -18.55 8.12 -11.54
CA THR A 346 -18.34 9.07 -12.64
C THR A 346 -17.41 10.22 -12.26
N GLU A 347 -17.35 10.60 -10.99
CA GLU A 347 -16.51 11.70 -10.51
C GLU A 347 -15.02 11.36 -10.58
N PRO A 348 -14.15 12.34 -10.88
CA PRO A 348 -12.72 12.14 -10.91
C PRO A 348 -12.16 11.80 -9.52
N VAL A 349 -11.13 10.97 -9.50
CA VAL A 349 -10.39 10.61 -8.28
C VAL A 349 -9.47 11.77 -7.87
N ARG A 350 -9.82 12.53 -6.84
CA ARG A 350 -9.04 13.66 -6.29
C ARG A 350 -7.99 13.17 -5.29
N PHE A 351 -7.15 12.23 -5.73
CA PHE A 351 -6.19 11.56 -4.84
C PHE A 351 -5.17 12.52 -4.22
N ALA A 352 -4.63 13.44 -5.04
CA ALA A 352 -3.64 14.39 -4.57
C ALA A 352 -4.18 15.29 -3.44
N ASP A 353 -5.42 15.76 -3.56
CA ASP A 353 -6.04 16.64 -2.58
C ASP A 353 -6.34 15.87 -1.29
N ALA A 354 -6.93 14.68 -1.40
CA ALA A 354 -7.22 13.81 -0.25
C ALA A 354 -5.96 13.50 0.56
N VAL A 355 -4.84 13.12 -0.11
CA VAL A 355 -3.58 12.83 0.58
C VAL A 355 -2.95 14.08 1.20
N ARG A 356 -3.00 15.25 0.52
CA ARG A 356 -2.47 16.50 1.08
C ARG A 356 -3.22 16.90 2.35
N HIS A 357 -4.56 16.85 2.34
CA HIS A 357 -5.38 17.14 3.52
C HIS A 357 -5.09 16.15 4.65
N LEU A 358 -5.02 14.84 4.34
CA LEU A 358 -4.67 13.82 5.31
C LEU A 358 -3.33 14.10 5.99
N VAL A 359 -2.29 14.40 5.19
CA VAL A 359 -0.94 14.70 5.71
C VAL A 359 -0.94 15.99 6.53
N ALA A 360 -1.59 17.04 6.07
CA ALA A 360 -1.65 18.32 6.76
C ALA A 360 -2.36 18.24 8.12
N GLU A 361 -3.49 17.52 8.18
CA GLU A 361 -4.34 17.44 9.36
C GLU A 361 -3.84 16.42 10.39
N HIS A 362 -3.40 15.24 9.94
CA HIS A 362 -3.00 14.17 10.84
C HIS A 362 -1.49 14.05 11.07
N ARG A 363 -0.66 14.69 10.23
CA ARG A 363 0.80 14.63 10.33
C ARG A 363 1.28 13.19 10.60
N PRO A 364 0.93 12.22 9.75
CA PRO A 364 1.37 10.85 9.92
C PRO A 364 2.89 10.77 9.81
N THR A 365 3.50 9.85 10.55
CA THR A 365 4.93 9.52 10.36
C THR A 365 5.11 8.59 9.18
N HIS A 366 4.07 7.78 8.88
CA HIS A 366 4.09 6.79 7.81
C HIS A 366 2.80 6.83 6.97
N LEU A 367 2.95 6.78 5.65
CA LEU A 367 1.89 6.45 4.70
C LEU A 367 2.09 4.99 4.26
N VAL A 368 1.15 4.14 4.62
CA VAL A 368 1.22 2.70 4.34
C VAL A 368 0.34 2.37 3.15
N GLU A 369 0.95 1.97 2.04
CA GLU A 369 0.21 1.55 0.85
C GLU A 369 -0.30 0.12 1.01
N ILE A 370 -1.62 -0.02 1.09
CA ILE A 370 -2.33 -1.29 1.28
C ILE A 370 -2.77 -1.82 -0.08
N GLY A 371 -2.15 -2.90 -0.54
CA GLY A 371 -2.48 -3.53 -1.81
C GLY A 371 -1.44 -4.56 -2.24
N PRO A 372 -1.68 -5.31 -3.33
CA PRO A 372 -0.84 -6.44 -3.74
C PRO A 372 0.52 -6.05 -4.32
N ARG A 373 0.69 -4.79 -4.73
CA ARG A 373 1.97 -4.21 -5.15
C ARG A 373 1.92 -2.68 -5.11
N PRO A 374 3.08 -2.00 -4.99
CA PRO A 374 3.12 -0.55 -4.92
C PRO A 374 2.83 0.09 -6.28
N VAL A 375 1.77 0.89 -6.34
CA VAL A 375 1.39 1.73 -7.49
C VAL A 375 1.13 3.18 -7.10
N LEU A 376 0.81 3.44 -5.82
CA LEU A 376 0.58 4.78 -5.28
C LEU A 376 1.84 5.40 -4.68
N LEU A 377 2.81 4.58 -4.29
CA LEU A 377 4.04 4.99 -3.62
C LEU A 377 4.78 6.15 -4.31
N PRO A 378 4.92 6.18 -5.66
CA PRO A 378 5.55 7.31 -6.34
C PRO A 378 4.79 8.62 -6.16
N PHE A 379 3.46 8.58 -6.07
CA PHE A 379 2.62 9.74 -5.82
C PHE A 379 2.68 10.17 -4.37
N LEU A 380 2.59 9.22 -3.43
CA LEU A 380 2.68 9.49 -1.98
C LEU A 380 3.98 10.19 -1.62
N ARG A 381 5.12 9.74 -2.15
CA ARG A 381 6.43 10.38 -1.95
C ARG A 381 6.47 11.82 -2.48
N ARG A 382 5.87 12.07 -3.65
CA ARG A 382 5.81 13.42 -4.24
C ARG A 382 4.90 14.35 -3.44
N LEU A 383 3.78 13.82 -2.93
CA LEU A 383 2.79 14.59 -2.16
C LEU A 383 3.29 14.88 -0.74
N GLY A 384 4.04 13.97 -0.13
CA GLY A 384 4.65 14.16 1.18
C GLY A 384 5.82 15.15 1.19
N GLY A 385 6.50 15.35 0.05
CA GLY A 385 7.68 16.22 -0.03
C GLY A 385 8.94 15.57 0.59
N ALA A 386 10.04 16.33 0.62
CA ALA A 386 11.35 15.83 1.08
C ALA A 386 11.39 15.49 2.58
N GLU A 387 10.66 16.23 3.40
CA GLU A 387 10.54 16.02 4.85
C GLU A 387 9.21 15.36 5.25
N GLY A 388 8.53 14.76 4.28
CA GLY A 388 7.23 14.13 4.46
C GLY A 388 7.30 12.77 5.17
N PRO A 389 6.13 12.15 5.39
CA PRO A 389 6.05 10.85 6.04
C PRO A 389 6.78 9.76 5.25
N ALA A 390 7.35 8.78 5.94
CA ALA A 390 7.89 7.60 5.31
C ALA A 390 6.79 6.85 4.55
N CYS A 391 7.08 6.36 3.34
CA CYS A 391 6.10 5.69 2.50
C CYS A 391 6.45 4.21 2.41
N LEU A 392 5.59 3.34 2.96
CA LEU A 392 5.80 1.90 3.06
C LEU A 392 4.75 1.14 2.24
N PRO A 393 5.14 0.25 1.31
CA PRO A 393 4.21 -0.69 0.72
C PRO A 393 4.09 -1.94 1.62
N VAL A 394 2.87 -2.45 1.84
CA VAL A 394 2.69 -3.73 2.54
C VAL A 394 3.16 -4.90 1.67
N CYS A 395 2.81 -4.87 0.39
CA CYS A 395 3.29 -5.87 -0.56
C CYS A 395 4.18 -5.22 -1.62
N ARG A 396 5.24 -5.94 -2.01
CA ARG A 396 6.17 -5.49 -3.07
C ARG A 396 5.88 -6.14 -4.42
N GLY A 397 5.08 -7.20 -4.45
CA GLY A 397 4.70 -7.93 -5.66
C GLY A 397 4.33 -9.40 -5.40
N PRO A 398 4.32 -10.25 -6.44
CA PRO A 398 3.82 -11.62 -6.34
C PRO A 398 4.56 -12.51 -5.33
N ARG A 399 5.82 -12.18 -5.02
CA ARG A 399 6.67 -12.94 -4.09
C ARG A 399 6.65 -12.42 -2.66
N THR A 400 5.80 -11.44 -2.37
CA THR A 400 5.65 -10.90 -1.00
C THR A 400 5.25 -12.05 -0.06
N ASN A 401 5.98 -12.18 1.02
CA ASN A 401 5.82 -13.26 1.99
C ASN A 401 5.73 -12.71 3.43
N ALA A 402 5.70 -13.59 4.41
CA ALA A 402 5.61 -13.21 5.82
C ALA A 402 6.82 -12.40 6.32
N VAL A 403 8.00 -12.56 5.70
CA VAL A 403 9.22 -11.80 6.06
C VAL A 403 9.10 -10.34 5.64
N ASP A 404 8.62 -10.10 4.40
CA ASP A 404 8.37 -8.72 3.94
C ASP A 404 7.38 -8.02 4.87
N LEU A 405 6.36 -8.76 5.33
CA LEU A 405 5.36 -8.27 6.27
C LEU A 405 5.96 -7.96 7.64
N ALA A 406 6.84 -8.82 8.16
CA ALA A 406 7.53 -8.57 9.43
C ALA A 406 8.36 -7.28 9.36
N GLY A 407 9.01 -7.01 8.21
CA GLY A 407 9.72 -5.74 7.98
C GLY A 407 8.78 -4.51 8.03
N VAL A 408 7.57 -4.63 7.48
CA VAL A 408 6.56 -3.55 7.58
C VAL A 408 6.11 -3.36 9.02
N LEU A 409 5.82 -4.44 9.75
CA LEU A 409 5.40 -4.38 11.15
C LEU A 409 6.49 -3.78 12.04
N SER A 410 7.74 -4.16 11.84
CA SER A 410 8.88 -3.57 12.55
C SER A 410 9.00 -2.06 12.28
N ALA A 411 8.90 -1.64 11.03
CA ALA A 411 8.91 -0.21 10.67
C ALA A 411 7.74 0.58 11.29
N LEU A 412 6.64 -0.10 11.59
CA LEU A 412 5.46 0.49 12.25
C LEU A 412 5.50 0.36 13.77
N GLU A 413 6.60 -0.14 14.36
CA GLU A 413 6.72 -0.42 15.80
C GLU A 413 5.59 -1.33 16.31
N ALA A 414 5.02 -2.16 15.44
CA ALA A 414 3.96 -3.10 15.75
C ALA A 414 4.57 -4.42 16.25
N GLY A 415 3.90 -5.04 17.20
CA GLY A 415 4.38 -6.29 17.79
C GLY A 415 4.38 -7.47 16.81
N PRO A 416 5.14 -8.52 17.07
CA PRO A 416 5.12 -9.72 16.25
C PRO A 416 3.72 -10.34 16.30
N PHE A 417 3.25 -10.75 15.14
CA PHE A 417 1.97 -11.43 14.97
C PHE A 417 1.95 -12.73 15.79
N ALA A 418 1.02 -12.88 16.72
CA ALA A 418 0.91 -14.06 17.60
C ALA A 418 0.63 -15.38 16.87
N GLY A 419 0.43 -15.36 15.54
CA GLY A 419 0.16 -16.51 14.69
C GLY A 419 1.27 -16.90 13.70
N ALA A 420 2.38 -16.15 13.62
CA ALA A 420 3.43 -16.39 12.60
C ALA A 420 4.53 -17.36 13.06
N LEU A 421 4.46 -17.88 14.29
CA LEU A 421 5.49 -18.76 14.87
C LEU A 421 4.98 -20.19 15.21
N ALA A 422 3.92 -20.64 14.59
CA ALA A 422 3.45 -22.01 14.74
C ALA A 422 3.42 -22.71 13.37
N ALA A 423 4.55 -23.17 12.88
CA ALA A 423 4.76 -24.41 12.12
C ALA A 423 6.22 -24.50 11.67
#